data_fe35f181ba7e84d9c7647354fc9b6cd4
#
_entry.id   fe35f181ba7e84d9c7647354fc9b6cd4
#
_cell.length_a   1.000
_cell.length_b   1.000
_cell.length_c   1.000
_cell.angle_alpha   90.00
_cell.angle_beta   90.00
_cell.angle_gamma   90.00
#
_symmetry.space_group_name_H-M   'P 1'
#
loop_
_entity.id
_entity.type
_entity.pdbx_description
1 polymer ?
#
loop_
_entity_poly.entity_id
_entity_poly.type
_entity_poly.pdbx_seq_one_letter_code
_entity_poly.pdbx_strand_id
1 'polypeptide(L)'
;NGRDVETGEMFVGMFVGDHSKAGINVSFPTGAVIGFCSAVFTSRSPKFVPSFSWVDGDRADRYDEVRGLEIARKVMARRKMVMSDAECRAFMGVIRQAVAIERQPEIDEVWPEY
;
A
#
# COMPACT_ATOMS: atom_id res chain seq x y z
N ASN A 1 -12.19 -1.15 -3.54
CA ASN A 1 -12.21 -1.00 -5.01
C ASN A 1 -11.96 0.43 -5.51
N GLY A 2 -11.33 1.28 -4.71
CA GLY A 2 -10.86 2.62 -5.10
C GLY A 2 -11.93 3.69 -5.36
N ARG A 3 -13.19 3.40 -5.06
CA ARG A 3 -14.27 4.39 -5.20
C ARG A 3 -14.35 5.30 -3.98
N ASP A 4 -14.63 6.57 -4.21
CA ASP A 4 -14.93 7.51 -3.13
C ASP A 4 -16.25 7.15 -2.46
N VAL A 5 -16.23 7.16 -1.13
CA VAL A 5 -17.40 6.94 -0.29
C VAL A 5 -17.66 8.18 0.55
N GLU A 6 -18.88 8.67 0.50
CA GLU A 6 -19.30 9.78 1.35
C GLU A 6 -19.47 9.26 2.78
N THR A 7 -18.65 9.76 3.72
CA THR A 7 -18.68 9.32 5.12
C THR A 7 -19.61 10.15 5.99
N GLY A 8 -20.01 11.33 5.53
CA GLY A 8 -20.75 12.30 6.34
C GLY A 8 -19.88 13.01 7.39
N GLU A 9 -18.59 12.67 7.50
CA GLU A 9 -17.66 13.29 8.45
C GLU A 9 -16.96 14.51 7.84
N MET A 10 -16.71 15.53 8.68
CA MET A 10 -16.01 16.74 8.26
C MET A 10 -14.52 16.49 8.04
N PHE A 11 -13.92 15.67 8.89
CA PHE A 11 -12.50 15.33 8.82
C PHE A 11 -12.32 13.83 8.86
N VAL A 12 -11.66 13.32 7.84
CA VAL A 12 -11.21 11.92 7.78
C VAL A 12 -9.71 11.95 7.61
N GLY A 13 -8.97 11.32 8.50
CA GLY A 13 -7.52 11.18 8.38
C GLY A 13 -7.14 10.31 7.20
N MET A 14 -6.11 9.51 7.36
CA MET A 14 -5.68 8.55 6.36
C MET A 14 -5.58 7.16 6.97
N PHE A 15 -5.70 6.14 6.14
CA PHE A 15 -5.48 4.74 6.51
C PHE A 15 -4.23 4.25 5.82
N VAL A 16 -3.31 3.66 6.58
CA VAL A 16 -2.05 3.11 6.04
C VAL A 16 -1.93 1.66 6.47
N GLY A 17 -1.79 0.78 5.50
CA GLY A 17 -1.53 -0.63 5.76
C GLY A 17 -0.13 -0.87 6.30
N ASP A 18 0.05 -1.98 7.01
CA ASP A 18 1.34 -2.38 7.57
C ASP A 18 2.42 -2.55 6.49
N HIS A 19 3.67 -2.38 6.87
CA HIS A 19 4.84 -2.47 6.02
C HIS A 19 4.88 -1.47 4.86
N SER A 20 4.00 -0.47 4.84
CA SER A 20 4.04 0.61 3.86
C SER A 20 5.09 1.66 4.23
N LYS A 21 5.61 2.33 3.23
CA LYS A 21 6.66 3.35 3.37
C LYS A 21 6.33 4.57 2.54
N ALA A 22 6.71 5.73 3.06
CA ALA A 22 6.66 6.97 2.32
C ALA A 22 8.05 7.59 2.23
N GLY A 23 8.30 8.30 1.16
CA GLY A 23 9.48 9.14 1.02
C GLY A 23 9.40 10.38 1.90
N ILE A 24 10.48 11.16 1.90
CA ILE A 24 10.53 12.43 2.62
C ILE A 24 9.61 13.44 1.94
N ASN A 25 8.88 14.21 2.74
CA ASN A 25 7.97 15.27 2.28
C ASN A 25 6.83 14.79 1.35
N VAL A 26 6.39 13.56 1.50
CA VAL A 26 5.18 13.10 0.81
C VAL A 26 3.95 13.70 1.48
N SER A 27 3.11 14.34 0.69
CA SER A 27 1.83 14.89 1.12
C SER A 27 0.71 13.87 0.85
N PHE A 28 -0.12 13.62 1.85
CA PHE A 28 -1.26 12.71 1.73
C PHE A 28 -2.58 13.50 1.81
N PRO A 29 -3.51 13.29 0.86
CA PRO A 29 -4.82 13.92 0.93
C PRO A 29 -5.65 13.32 2.06
N THR A 30 -6.61 14.10 2.55
CA THR A 30 -7.59 13.57 3.53
C THR A 30 -8.38 12.41 2.94
N GLY A 31 -8.65 11.42 3.75
CA GLY A 31 -9.32 10.20 3.32
C GLY A 31 -8.44 9.27 2.48
N ALA A 32 -7.13 9.52 2.43
CA ALA A 32 -6.22 8.64 1.70
C ALA A 32 -6.21 7.22 2.27
N VAL A 33 -6.18 6.24 1.40
CA VAL A 33 -6.06 4.83 1.75
C VAL A 33 -4.84 4.25 1.06
N ILE A 34 -3.86 3.87 1.85
CA ILE A 34 -2.62 3.26 1.37
C ILE A 34 -2.64 1.79 1.76
N GLY A 35 -2.60 0.92 0.78
CA GLY A 35 -2.65 -0.51 1.00
C GLY A 35 -1.41 -1.08 1.68
N PHE A 36 -1.48 -2.34 2.02
CA PHE A 36 -0.42 -3.08 2.69
C PHE A 36 0.86 -3.16 1.84
N CYS A 37 2.01 -3.01 2.46
CA CYS A 37 3.33 -3.14 1.83
C CYS A 37 3.47 -2.30 0.54
N SER A 38 3.03 -1.05 0.61
CA SER A 38 3.15 -0.10 -0.51
C SER A 38 4.26 0.90 -0.24
N ALA A 39 4.86 1.42 -1.29
CA ALA A 39 5.89 2.44 -1.22
C ALA A 39 5.45 3.66 -2.03
N VAL A 40 5.41 4.82 -1.38
CA VAL A 40 4.95 6.07 -2.00
C VAL A 40 6.08 7.08 -1.99
N PHE A 41 6.62 7.38 -3.16
CA PHE A 41 7.75 8.31 -3.35
C PHE A 41 7.41 9.47 -4.29
N THR A 42 6.18 9.91 -4.28
CA THR A 42 5.73 11.08 -5.02
C THR A 42 5.49 12.25 -4.07
N SER A 43 5.59 13.47 -4.56
CA SER A 43 5.38 14.66 -3.73
C SER A 43 3.95 14.73 -3.16
N ARG A 44 2.96 14.27 -3.90
CA ARG A 44 1.57 14.15 -3.46
C ARG A 44 1.05 12.75 -3.76
N SER A 45 0.68 12.04 -2.70
CA SER A 45 0.15 10.70 -2.82
C SER A 45 -1.22 10.71 -3.53
N PRO A 46 -1.48 9.71 -4.37
CA PRO A 46 -2.85 9.40 -4.76
C PRO A 46 -3.73 9.13 -3.54
N LYS A 47 -5.02 9.37 -3.68
CA LYS A 47 -5.99 9.12 -2.59
C LYS A 47 -6.15 7.64 -2.26
N PHE A 48 -6.01 6.77 -3.26
CA PHE A 48 -6.01 5.32 -3.08
C PHE A 48 -4.76 4.71 -3.70
N VAL A 49 -4.04 3.95 -2.90
CA VAL A 49 -2.87 3.17 -3.36
C VAL A 49 -3.14 1.70 -3.00
N PRO A 50 -3.33 0.83 -3.99
CA PRO A 50 -3.52 -0.59 -3.73
C PRO A 50 -2.34 -1.21 -3.00
N SER A 51 -2.58 -2.30 -2.28
CA SER A 51 -1.52 -3.07 -1.63
C SER A 51 -0.46 -3.54 -2.64
N PHE A 52 0.77 -3.60 -2.22
CA PHE A 52 1.93 -3.96 -3.06
C PHE A 52 2.09 -3.05 -4.28
N SER A 53 1.98 -1.74 -4.07
CA SER A 53 2.23 -0.74 -5.11
C SER A 53 3.52 0.02 -4.84
N TRP A 54 4.22 0.36 -5.91
CA TRP A 54 5.36 1.27 -5.89
C TRP A 54 4.98 2.52 -6.68
N VAL A 55 4.81 3.63 -5.97
CA VAL A 55 4.42 4.91 -6.57
C VAL A 55 5.62 5.84 -6.59
N ASP A 56 6.08 6.22 -7.77
CA ASP A 56 7.23 7.09 -7.98
C ASP A 56 6.91 8.15 -9.05
N GLY A 57 6.78 9.40 -8.63
CA GLY A 57 6.34 10.47 -9.52
C GLY A 57 4.94 10.19 -10.08
N ASP A 58 4.84 10.16 -11.39
CA ASP A 58 3.59 9.89 -12.11
C ASP A 58 3.41 8.39 -12.45
N ARG A 59 4.33 7.55 -11.97
CA ARG A 59 4.29 6.11 -12.24
C ARG A 59 3.86 5.36 -10.99
N ALA A 60 3.06 4.33 -11.21
CA ALA A 60 2.81 3.34 -10.19
C ALA A 60 2.92 1.95 -10.78
N ASP A 61 3.81 1.18 -10.22
CA ASP A 61 4.08 -0.19 -10.61
C ASP A 61 3.68 -1.15 -9.48
N ARG A 62 3.54 -2.41 -9.82
CA ARG A 62 3.35 -3.44 -8.81
C ARG A 62 4.66 -3.64 -8.06
N TYR A 63 4.59 -3.57 -6.73
CA TYR A 63 5.73 -3.85 -5.87
C TYR A 63 6.01 -5.35 -5.83
N ASP A 64 7.25 -5.73 -6.03
CA ASP A 64 7.68 -7.13 -5.95
C ASP A 64 7.44 -7.68 -4.53
N GLU A 65 6.62 -8.70 -4.44
CA GLU A 65 6.16 -9.27 -3.17
C GLU A 65 7.29 -9.93 -2.37
N VAL A 66 8.18 -10.63 -3.06
CA VAL A 66 9.35 -11.28 -2.43
C VAL A 66 10.28 -10.22 -1.85
N ARG A 67 10.55 -9.18 -2.63
CA ARG A 67 11.36 -8.04 -2.19
C ARG A 67 10.69 -7.29 -1.04
N GLY A 68 9.38 -7.14 -1.09
CA GLY A 68 8.60 -6.55 -0.01
C GLY A 68 8.76 -7.33 1.29
N LEU A 69 8.67 -8.65 1.23
CA LEU A 69 8.88 -9.54 2.38
C LEU A 69 10.30 -9.42 2.95
N GLU A 70 11.31 -9.41 2.10
CA GLU A 70 12.72 -9.25 2.53
C GLU A 70 12.94 -7.92 3.24
N ILE A 71 12.39 -6.84 2.70
CA ILE A 71 12.49 -5.51 3.31
C ILE A 71 11.75 -5.47 4.64
N ALA A 72 10.55 -6.05 4.72
CA ALA A 72 9.79 -6.14 5.96
C ALA A 72 10.60 -6.86 7.05
N ARG A 73 11.22 -7.98 6.73
CA ARG A 73 12.10 -8.71 7.65
C ARG A 73 13.28 -7.86 8.13
N LYS A 74 13.94 -7.12 7.22
CA LYS A 74 15.05 -6.24 7.57
C LYS A 74 14.62 -5.10 8.50
N VAL A 75 13.47 -4.52 8.25
CA VAL A 75 12.93 -3.45 9.10
C VAL A 75 12.59 -3.98 10.50
N MET A 76 11.97 -5.15 10.59
CA MET A 76 11.70 -5.80 11.86
C MET A 76 12.97 -6.13 12.63
N ALA A 77 14.00 -6.62 11.93
CA ALA A 77 15.30 -6.95 12.52
C ALA A 77 15.98 -5.74 13.17
N ARG A 78 15.81 -4.53 12.62
CA ARG A 78 16.32 -3.29 13.24
C ARG A 78 15.73 -3.05 14.64
N ARG A 79 14.56 -3.59 14.92
CA ARG A 79 13.89 -3.52 16.20
C ARG A 79 14.02 -4.82 17.00
N LYS A 80 14.97 -5.67 16.62
CA LYS A 80 15.22 -6.99 17.23
C LYS A 80 14.00 -7.91 17.20
N MET A 81 13.17 -7.76 16.18
CA MET A 81 12.02 -8.62 15.94
C MET A 81 12.29 -9.59 14.80
N VAL A 82 11.82 -10.80 14.95
CA VAL A 82 11.92 -11.85 13.92
C VAL A 82 10.53 -12.19 13.44
N MET A 83 10.32 -12.15 12.13
CA MET A 83 9.07 -12.57 11.52
C MET A 83 8.93 -14.08 11.64
N SER A 84 7.87 -14.54 12.32
CA SER A 84 7.56 -15.96 12.47
C SER A 84 7.10 -16.56 11.14
N ASP A 85 7.11 -17.90 11.04
CA ASP A 85 6.58 -18.60 9.86
C ASP A 85 5.09 -18.30 9.64
N ALA A 86 4.32 -18.17 10.73
CA ALA A 86 2.92 -17.79 10.66
C ALA A 86 2.74 -16.38 10.10
N GLU A 87 3.56 -15.42 10.53
CA GLU A 87 3.56 -14.06 10.02
C GLU A 87 3.99 -13.99 8.54
N CYS A 88 4.97 -14.79 8.13
CA CYS A 88 5.33 -14.93 6.72
C CYS A 88 4.17 -15.45 5.89
N ARG A 89 3.47 -16.49 6.37
CA ARG A 89 2.29 -17.03 5.69
C ARG A 89 1.17 -16.00 5.60
N ALA A 90 0.96 -15.22 6.66
CA ALA A 90 -0.02 -14.14 6.67
C ALA A 90 0.35 -13.06 5.66
N PHE A 91 1.61 -12.63 5.63
CA PHE A 91 2.12 -11.65 4.66
C PHE A 91 1.85 -12.11 3.22
N MET A 92 2.21 -13.34 2.90
CA MET A 92 1.98 -13.91 1.57
C MET A 92 0.48 -14.12 1.28
N GLY A 93 -0.33 -14.36 2.31
CA GLY A 93 -1.79 -14.47 2.19
C GLY A 93 -2.45 -13.16 1.78
N VAL A 94 -1.97 -12.03 2.29
CA VAL A 94 -2.47 -10.70 1.92
C VAL A 94 -2.30 -10.42 0.43
N ILE A 95 -1.23 -10.92 -0.18
CA ILE A 95 -1.01 -10.78 -1.63
C ILE A 95 -2.19 -11.33 -2.43
N ARG A 96 -2.64 -12.53 -2.09
CA ARG A 96 -3.77 -13.18 -2.78
C ARG A 96 -5.06 -12.40 -2.58
N GLN A 97 -5.30 -11.90 -1.39
CA GLN A 97 -6.47 -11.07 -1.10
C GLN A 97 -6.40 -9.74 -1.83
N ALA A 98 -5.25 -9.10 -1.86
CA ALA A 98 -5.06 -7.84 -2.58
C ALA A 98 -5.35 -7.98 -4.08
N VAL A 99 -4.87 -9.06 -4.70
CA VAL A 99 -5.16 -9.35 -6.11
C VAL A 99 -6.66 -9.56 -6.33
N ALA A 100 -7.31 -10.29 -5.43
CA ALA A 100 -8.73 -10.63 -5.59
C ALA A 100 -9.68 -9.45 -5.32
N ILE A 101 -9.31 -8.53 -4.42
CA ILE A 101 -10.21 -7.48 -3.94
C ILE A 101 -9.82 -6.09 -4.48
N GLU A 102 -8.55 -5.74 -4.39
CA GLU A 102 -8.08 -4.38 -4.70
C GLU A 102 -7.72 -4.19 -6.17
N ARG A 103 -7.26 -5.24 -6.83
CA ARG A 103 -6.81 -5.22 -8.23
C ARG A 103 -7.84 -5.83 -9.16
N GLN A 104 -9.08 -5.45 -8.98
CA GLN A 104 -10.15 -5.81 -9.92
C GLN A 104 -10.05 -4.95 -11.19
N PRO A 105 -10.55 -5.43 -12.34
CA PRO A 105 -10.47 -4.69 -13.61
C PRO A 105 -10.99 -3.25 -13.53
N GLU A 106 -12.01 -3.02 -12.72
CA GLU A 106 -12.56 -1.68 -12.48
C GLU A 106 -11.57 -0.71 -11.85
N ILE A 107 -10.62 -1.21 -11.07
CA ILE A 107 -9.53 -0.40 -10.49
C ILE A 107 -8.49 -0.10 -11.55
N ASP A 108 -8.17 -1.06 -12.38
CA ASP A 108 -7.23 -0.88 -13.49
C ASP A 108 -7.75 0.13 -14.52
N GLU A 109 -9.07 0.19 -14.71
CA GLU A 109 -9.71 1.22 -15.57
C GLU A 109 -9.58 2.62 -14.96
N VAL A 110 -9.68 2.75 -13.64
CA VAL A 110 -9.55 4.03 -12.93
C VAL A 110 -8.09 4.48 -12.87
N TRP A 111 -7.17 3.53 -12.89
CA TRP A 111 -5.74 3.75 -12.72
C TRP A 111 -4.91 3.02 -13.77
N PRO A 112 -5.18 3.23 -15.06
CA PRO A 112 -4.54 2.45 -16.13
C PRO A 112 -3.03 2.66 -16.20
N GLU A 113 -2.52 3.77 -15.66
CA GLU A 113 -1.10 4.11 -15.62
C GLU A 113 -0.44 3.76 -14.27
N TYR A 114 -1.24 3.23 -13.36
CA TYR A 114 -0.77 2.79 -12.06
C TYR A 114 -0.61 1.25 -12.03
#